data_c7743599b3ddecc4e3780b6023831f30
#
_entry.id   c7743599b3ddecc4e3780b6023831f30
#
_cell.length_a   1.000
_cell.length_b   1.000
_cell.length_c   1.000
_cell.angle_alpha   90.00
_cell.angle_beta   90.00
_cell.angle_gamma   90.00
#
_symmetry.space_group_name_H-M   'P 1'
#
loop_
_entity.id
_entity.type
_entity.pdbx_description
1 polymer ?
#
loop_
_entity_poly.entity_id
_entity_poly.type
_entity_poly.pdbx_seq_one_letter_code
_entity_poly.pdbx_strand_id
1 'polypeptide(L)'
;VLFRSGSIRVVKSKGRLTALREKLAAQQLAQSFCGIGHTRWATHGEPSDVNSHPHSTPRVSIVHNGIIENYGLLKERLAAKGYTFQSETDTEVLVKLIDSCYTGDPLRALQQALAKVRGSYALAVLFRDYPDTIFAVKRESPLIVGWGEGENFVASDIPALLKYTRSEEHTS
;
A
#
# COMPACT_ATOMS: atom_id res chain seq x y z
N VAL A 1 5.97 0.03 6.01
CA VAL A 1 6.99 0.54 5.06
C VAL A 1 7.41 1.91 5.49
N LEU A 2 8.69 2.15 5.52
CA LEU A 2 9.27 3.44 5.81
C LEU A 2 10.11 3.88 4.61
N PHE A 3 10.04 5.16 4.28
CA PHE A 3 10.81 5.72 3.18
C PHE A 3 12.01 6.52 3.71
N ARG A 4 13.22 6.29 3.14
CA ARG A 4 14.41 7.10 3.41
C ARG A 4 15.32 7.19 2.21
N SER A 5 15.81 8.40 1.89
CA SER A 5 16.91 8.69 0.95
C SER A 5 16.97 7.76 -0.28
N GLY A 6 15.90 7.75 -1.08
CA GLY A 6 15.85 7.00 -2.34
C GLY A 6 15.60 5.49 -2.23
N SER A 7 15.24 4.95 -1.04
CA SER A 7 14.89 3.53 -0.89
C SER A 7 13.62 3.30 -0.09
N ILE A 8 12.80 2.36 -0.53
CA ILE A 8 11.63 1.87 0.20
C ILE A 8 12.08 0.70 1.07
N ARG A 9 11.93 0.80 2.40
CA ARG A 9 12.20 -0.30 3.33
C ARG A 9 10.90 -0.97 3.75
N VAL A 10 10.84 -2.28 3.60
CA VAL A 10 9.69 -3.11 3.94
C VAL A 10 10.03 -4.00 5.12
N VAL A 11 9.18 -3.97 6.17
CA VAL A 11 9.26 -4.90 7.30
C VAL A 11 7.92 -5.59 7.43
N LYS A 12 7.94 -6.90 7.49
CA LYS A 12 6.76 -7.75 7.65
C LYS A 12 6.92 -8.67 8.84
N SER A 13 5.83 -9.04 9.49
CA SER A 13 5.81 -10.03 10.55
C SER A 13 4.46 -10.72 10.61
N LYS A 14 4.48 -12.05 10.57
CA LYS A 14 3.30 -12.86 10.88
C LYS A 14 3.03 -12.78 12.38
N GLY A 15 1.76 -12.70 12.78
CA GLY A 15 1.33 -12.76 14.16
C GLY A 15 0.99 -11.40 14.77
N ARG A 16 1.26 -11.23 16.06
CA ARG A 16 0.86 -10.03 16.81
C ARG A 16 1.73 -8.81 16.46
N LEU A 17 1.17 -7.62 16.64
CA LEU A 17 1.89 -6.34 16.43
C LEU A 17 3.16 -6.21 17.29
N THR A 18 3.24 -6.89 18.43
CA THR A 18 4.45 -6.95 19.26
C THR A 18 5.64 -7.51 18.51
N ALA A 19 5.45 -8.59 17.74
CA ALA A 19 6.52 -9.17 16.93
C ALA A 19 7.00 -8.23 15.81
N LEU A 20 6.09 -7.45 15.23
CA LEU A 20 6.47 -6.41 14.26
C LEU A 20 7.26 -5.29 14.93
N ARG A 21 6.85 -4.85 16.13
CA ARG A 21 7.59 -3.82 16.91
C ARG A 21 9.00 -4.26 17.25
N GLU A 22 9.19 -5.52 17.67
CA GLU A 22 10.51 -6.09 17.96
C GLU A 22 11.39 -6.12 16.71
N LYS A 23 10.85 -6.57 15.57
CA LYS A 23 11.56 -6.53 14.27
C LYS A 23 11.96 -5.12 13.86
N LEU A 24 11.07 -4.14 14.06
CA LEU A 24 11.33 -2.73 13.74
C LEU A 24 12.44 -2.16 14.65
N ALA A 25 12.40 -2.44 15.94
CA ALA A 25 13.41 -2.01 16.91
C ALA A 25 14.81 -2.63 16.61
N ALA A 26 14.83 -3.91 16.28
CA ALA A 26 16.08 -4.62 15.97
C ALA A 26 16.75 -4.12 14.67
N GLN A 27 16.00 -3.61 13.72
CA GLN A 27 16.54 -3.14 12.43
C GLN A 27 17.12 -1.71 12.47
N GLN A 28 17.09 -1.02 13.62
CA GLN A 28 17.54 0.36 13.76
C GLN A 28 17.12 1.23 12.58
N LEU A 29 15.82 1.19 12.27
CA LEU A 29 15.28 1.93 11.14
C LEU A 29 15.56 3.40 11.35
N ALA A 30 16.22 3.99 10.39
CA ALA A 30 16.48 5.40 10.42
C ALA A 30 15.17 6.19 10.30
N GLN A 31 15.15 7.37 10.87
CA GLN A 31 14.01 8.28 10.86
C GLN A 31 13.46 8.46 9.43
N SER A 32 12.17 8.32 9.28
CA SER A 32 11.44 8.48 8.02
C SER A 32 10.26 9.40 8.23
N PHE A 33 9.99 10.26 7.26
CA PHE A 33 8.87 11.20 7.30
C PHE A 33 7.61 10.67 6.64
N CYS A 34 7.69 9.55 5.92
CA CYS A 34 6.58 8.98 5.19
C CYS A 34 6.55 7.46 5.37
N GLY A 35 5.37 6.90 5.62
CA GLY A 35 5.22 5.46 5.81
C GLY A 35 3.80 4.97 5.62
N ILE A 36 3.66 3.73 5.16
CA ILE A 36 2.39 3.03 5.06
C ILE A 36 2.44 1.70 5.83
N GLY A 37 1.31 1.30 6.41
CA GLY A 37 1.20 0.08 7.19
C GLY A 37 -0.14 -0.61 7.02
N HIS A 38 -0.19 -1.91 7.34
CA HIS A 38 -1.40 -2.72 7.22
C HIS A 38 -1.38 -3.88 8.22
N THR A 39 -2.50 -4.16 8.86
CA THR A 39 -2.64 -5.27 9.83
C THR A 39 -3.18 -6.55 9.21
N ARG A 40 -3.49 -6.53 7.94
CA ARG A 40 -4.06 -7.60 7.11
C ARG A 40 -5.32 -8.26 7.68
N TRP A 41 -6.40 -8.18 6.91
CA TRP A 41 -7.55 -9.06 7.02
C TRP A 41 -7.44 -10.10 5.90
N ALA A 42 -7.21 -11.38 6.25
CA ALA A 42 -6.90 -12.42 5.26
C ALA A 42 -8.12 -12.72 4.38
N THR A 43 -8.14 -12.26 3.13
CA THR A 43 -9.15 -12.59 2.13
C THR A 43 -8.62 -13.60 1.09
N HIS A 44 -7.32 -13.56 0.77
CA HIS A 44 -6.67 -14.45 -0.20
C HIS A 44 -5.30 -14.90 0.34
N GLY A 45 -4.99 -16.19 0.24
CA GLY A 45 -3.75 -16.82 0.65
C GLY A 45 -3.58 -16.97 2.17
N GLU A 46 -2.84 -17.99 2.60
CA GLU A 46 -2.56 -18.23 4.02
C GLU A 46 -1.77 -17.09 4.67
N PRO A 47 -1.95 -16.85 5.99
CA PRO A 47 -1.13 -15.88 6.72
C PRO A 47 0.36 -16.25 6.66
N SER A 48 1.13 -15.45 5.92
CA SER A 48 2.58 -15.59 5.77
C SER A 48 3.22 -14.22 5.56
N ASP A 49 4.52 -14.10 5.75
CA ASP A 49 5.24 -12.85 5.45
C ASP A 49 5.16 -12.51 3.95
N VAL A 50 5.11 -13.52 3.06
CA VAL A 50 5.00 -13.33 1.61
C VAL A 50 3.63 -12.75 1.23
N ASN A 51 2.56 -13.29 1.80
CA ASN A 51 1.18 -12.84 1.53
C ASN A 51 0.78 -11.60 2.35
N SER A 52 1.63 -11.12 3.25
CA SER A 52 1.33 -9.93 4.05
C SER A 52 1.61 -8.64 3.29
N HIS A 53 0.82 -7.60 3.58
CA HIS A 53 1.09 -6.26 3.11
C HIS A 53 2.32 -5.65 3.83
N PRO A 54 2.97 -4.68 3.21
CA PRO A 54 2.75 -4.16 1.87
C PRO A 54 3.28 -5.11 0.79
N HIS A 55 2.76 -5.00 -0.42
CA HIS A 55 3.38 -5.58 -1.61
C HIS A 55 4.19 -4.51 -2.34
N SER A 56 5.34 -4.90 -2.86
CA SER A 56 6.32 -3.94 -3.39
C SER A 56 7.03 -4.43 -4.64
N THR A 57 7.39 -3.49 -5.49
CA THR A 57 8.40 -3.60 -6.52
C THR A 57 9.60 -2.72 -6.11
N PRO A 58 10.71 -2.68 -6.86
CA PRO A 58 11.79 -1.73 -6.58
C PRO A 58 11.39 -0.25 -6.62
N ARG A 59 10.27 0.10 -7.28
CA ARG A 59 9.84 1.49 -7.50
C ARG A 59 8.57 1.88 -6.75
N VAL A 60 7.70 0.90 -6.44
CA VAL A 60 6.37 1.14 -5.89
C VAL A 60 6.08 0.21 -4.72
N SER A 61 5.45 0.71 -3.68
CA SER A 61 4.95 -0.09 -2.55
C SER A 61 3.52 0.29 -2.22
N ILE A 62 2.65 -0.70 -1.98
CA ILE A 62 1.24 -0.45 -1.69
C ILE A 62 0.73 -1.25 -0.50
N VAL A 63 -0.24 -0.66 0.20
CA VAL A 63 -1.19 -1.37 1.05
C VAL A 63 -2.58 -1.24 0.44
N HIS A 64 -3.42 -2.28 0.60
CA HIS A 64 -4.69 -2.41 -0.08
C HIS A 64 -5.75 -2.99 0.85
N ASN A 65 -6.89 -2.36 0.91
CA ASN A 65 -8.15 -2.90 1.41
C ASN A 65 -9.14 -3.02 0.25
N GLY A 66 -9.79 -4.16 0.14
CA GLY A 66 -10.73 -4.46 -0.92
C GLY A 66 -10.41 -5.75 -1.66
N ILE A 67 -11.01 -5.95 -2.83
CA ILE A 67 -10.82 -7.13 -3.67
C ILE A 67 -10.70 -6.70 -5.13
N ILE A 68 -9.64 -7.15 -5.80
CA ILE A 68 -9.44 -6.98 -7.24
C ILE A 68 -10.01 -8.20 -7.95
N GLU A 69 -11.26 -8.12 -8.38
CA GLU A 69 -12.02 -9.25 -8.94
C GLU A 69 -11.37 -9.87 -10.20
N ASN A 70 -10.77 -9.03 -11.03
CA ASN A 70 -10.15 -9.49 -12.28
C ASN A 70 -8.63 -9.72 -12.16
N TYR A 71 -8.11 -9.93 -10.94
CA TYR A 71 -6.68 -10.10 -10.71
C TYR A 71 -6.06 -11.28 -11.50
N GLY A 72 -6.78 -12.37 -11.70
CA GLY A 72 -6.31 -13.51 -12.49
C GLY A 72 -5.97 -13.11 -13.93
N LEU A 73 -6.87 -12.42 -14.62
CA LEU A 73 -6.63 -11.92 -15.97
C LEU A 73 -5.47 -10.92 -16.03
N LEU A 74 -5.37 -10.04 -15.03
CA LEU A 74 -4.27 -9.07 -14.95
C LEU A 74 -2.94 -9.77 -14.71
N LYS A 75 -2.91 -10.82 -13.87
CA LYS A 75 -1.74 -11.66 -13.60
C LYS A 75 -1.22 -12.33 -14.85
N GLU A 76 -2.10 -12.96 -15.65
CA GLU A 76 -1.74 -13.58 -16.92
C GLU A 76 -1.11 -12.57 -17.89
N ARG A 77 -1.71 -11.39 -18.03
CA ARG A 77 -1.19 -10.32 -18.90
C ARG A 77 0.17 -9.79 -18.46
N LEU A 78 0.39 -9.69 -17.15
CA LEU A 78 1.67 -9.26 -16.58
C LEU A 78 2.73 -10.37 -16.73
N ALA A 79 2.35 -11.64 -16.52
CA ALA A 79 3.24 -12.78 -16.73
C ALA A 79 3.72 -12.87 -18.19
N ALA A 80 2.84 -12.62 -19.16
CA ALA A 80 3.21 -12.52 -20.57
C ALA A 80 4.20 -11.39 -20.88
N LYS A 81 4.32 -10.39 -20.00
CA LYS A 81 5.31 -9.31 -20.06
C LYS A 81 6.58 -9.58 -19.23
N GLY A 82 6.73 -10.79 -18.67
CA GLY A 82 7.88 -11.21 -17.89
C GLY A 82 7.81 -10.92 -16.39
N TYR A 83 6.66 -10.48 -15.86
CA TYR A 83 6.48 -10.33 -14.42
C TYR A 83 6.33 -11.70 -13.75
N THR A 84 7.10 -11.92 -12.68
CA THR A 84 6.97 -13.12 -11.81
C THR A 84 6.18 -12.77 -10.56
N PHE A 85 5.54 -13.74 -9.91
CA PHE A 85 4.71 -13.55 -8.72
C PHE A 85 5.17 -14.51 -7.63
N GLN A 86 5.24 -14.01 -6.40
CA GLN A 86 5.67 -14.78 -5.23
C GLN A 86 4.51 -15.08 -4.28
N SER A 87 3.52 -14.19 -4.23
CA SER A 87 2.36 -14.33 -3.35
C SER A 87 1.11 -14.80 -4.11
N GLU A 88 0.13 -15.21 -3.35
CA GLU A 88 -1.20 -15.59 -3.84
C GLU A 88 -2.19 -14.41 -3.83
N THR A 89 -1.72 -13.20 -3.50
CA THR A 89 -2.58 -12.05 -3.28
C THR A 89 -2.86 -11.28 -4.57
N ASP A 90 -4.06 -10.77 -4.68
CA ASP A 90 -4.48 -9.82 -5.71
C ASP A 90 -3.68 -8.51 -5.63
N THR A 91 -3.26 -8.14 -4.43
CA THR A 91 -2.46 -6.93 -4.17
C THR A 91 -1.07 -6.98 -4.82
N GLU A 92 -0.42 -8.15 -4.88
CA GLU A 92 0.84 -8.28 -5.63
C GLU A 92 0.63 -8.02 -7.11
N VAL A 93 -0.48 -8.48 -7.67
CA VAL A 93 -0.84 -8.21 -9.06
C VAL A 93 -1.05 -6.73 -9.27
N LEU A 94 -1.74 -6.07 -8.34
CA LEU A 94 -2.02 -4.64 -8.42
C LEU A 94 -0.75 -3.78 -8.36
N VAL A 95 0.18 -4.05 -7.44
CA VAL A 95 1.44 -3.28 -7.38
C VAL A 95 2.26 -3.43 -8.64
N LYS A 96 2.32 -4.63 -9.22
CA LYS A 96 3.03 -4.87 -10.49
C LYS A 96 2.34 -4.21 -11.67
N LEU A 97 1.00 -4.13 -11.66
CA LEU A 97 0.24 -3.40 -12.67
C LEU A 97 0.56 -1.89 -12.60
N ILE A 98 0.56 -1.30 -11.40
CA ILE A 98 0.92 0.12 -11.19
C ILE A 98 2.36 0.36 -11.66
N ASP A 99 3.30 -0.49 -11.24
CA ASP A 99 4.70 -0.41 -11.65
C ASP A 99 4.86 -0.50 -13.17
N SER A 100 4.11 -1.38 -13.84
CA SER A 100 4.14 -1.53 -15.32
C SER A 100 3.64 -0.28 -16.07
N CYS A 101 2.86 0.57 -15.41
CA CYS A 101 2.36 1.83 -15.97
C CYS A 101 3.24 3.02 -15.57
N TYR A 102 4.17 2.85 -14.63
CA TYR A 102 4.95 3.94 -14.07
C TYR A 102 6.14 4.33 -14.97
N THR A 103 6.08 5.57 -15.46
CA THR A 103 7.11 6.19 -16.32
C THR A 103 7.64 7.51 -15.75
N GLY A 104 7.55 7.69 -14.40
CA GLY A 104 7.99 8.90 -13.71
C GLY A 104 6.84 9.79 -13.20
N ASP A 105 5.59 9.55 -13.64
CA ASP A 105 4.40 10.26 -13.17
C ASP A 105 3.48 9.29 -12.38
N PRO A 106 3.40 9.42 -11.04
CA PRO A 106 2.58 8.57 -10.20
C PRO A 106 1.08 8.65 -10.49
N LEU A 107 0.54 9.86 -10.71
CA LEU A 107 -0.88 10.03 -10.94
C LEU A 107 -1.31 9.38 -12.25
N ARG A 108 -0.54 9.58 -13.30
CA ARG A 108 -0.77 8.93 -14.59
C ARG A 108 -0.67 7.42 -14.49
N ALA A 109 0.32 6.90 -13.76
CA ALA A 109 0.48 5.46 -13.53
C ALA A 109 -0.73 4.87 -12.80
N LEU A 110 -1.20 5.52 -11.73
CA LEU A 110 -2.40 5.11 -11.00
C LEU A 110 -3.65 5.16 -11.89
N GLN A 111 -3.89 6.23 -12.61
CA GLN A 111 -5.02 6.34 -13.54
C GLN A 111 -5.02 5.22 -14.59
N GLN A 112 -3.89 4.96 -15.23
CA GLN A 112 -3.76 3.92 -16.25
C GLN A 112 -3.91 2.50 -15.71
N ALA A 113 -3.39 2.23 -14.52
CA ALA A 113 -3.51 0.94 -13.86
C ALA A 113 -4.95 0.69 -13.40
N LEU A 114 -5.53 1.65 -12.67
CA LEU A 114 -6.85 1.51 -12.06
C LEU A 114 -8.00 1.53 -13.08
N ALA A 115 -7.81 2.11 -14.26
CA ALA A 115 -8.74 1.98 -15.37
C ALA A 115 -8.92 0.52 -15.87
N LYS A 116 -7.95 -0.36 -15.57
CA LYS A 116 -7.99 -1.80 -15.94
C LYS A 116 -8.52 -2.70 -14.82
N VAL A 117 -8.70 -2.14 -13.62
CA VAL A 117 -9.09 -2.86 -12.41
C VAL A 117 -10.62 -2.92 -12.30
N ARG A 118 -11.13 -4.10 -11.91
CA ARG A 118 -12.51 -4.32 -11.50
C ARG A 118 -12.54 -4.71 -10.03
N GLY A 119 -13.54 -4.23 -9.29
CA GLY A 119 -13.72 -4.49 -7.87
C GLY A 119 -13.51 -3.23 -7.01
N SER A 120 -13.53 -3.42 -5.69
CA SER A 120 -13.39 -2.36 -4.69
C SER A 120 -11.96 -2.26 -4.19
N TYR A 121 -11.52 -1.04 -3.90
CA TYR A 121 -10.19 -0.81 -3.33
C TYR A 121 -10.10 0.49 -2.53
N ALA A 122 -9.25 0.46 -1.52
CA ALA A 122 -8.65 1.61 -0.87
C ALA A 122 -7.14 1.36 -0.80
N LEU A 123 -6.36 2.25 -1.38
CA LEU A 123 -4.92 2.11 -1.55
C LEU A 123 -4.19 3.26 -0.87
N ALA A 124 -3.09 2.94 -0.19
CA ALA A 124 -2.02 3.90 0.07
C ALA A 124 -0.76 3.42 -0.66
N VAL A 125 -0.19 4.30 -1.45
CA VAL A 125 0.88 4.01 -2.42
C VAL A 125 2.07 4.91 -2.18
N LEU A 126 3.26 4.31 -2.12
CA LEU A 126 4.54 5.01 -2.11
C LEU A 126 5.28 4.75 -3.42
N PHE A 127 5.81 5.81 -4.02
CA PHE A 127 6.73 5.72 -5.14
C PHE A 127 8.13 6.12 -4.68
N ARG A 128 9.14 5.34 -5.05
CA ARG A 128 10.53 5.57 -4.64
C ARG A 128 11.03 6.98 -4.97
N ASP A 129 10.59 7.51 -6.11
CA ASP A 129 11.04 8.80 -6.62
C ASP A 129 10.29 9.99 -5.98
N TYR A 130 9.30 9.71 -5.09
CA TYR A 130 8.48 10.68 -4.35
C TYR A 130 8.51 10.40 -2.85
N PRO A 131 9.64 10.65 -2.17
CA PRO A 131 9.91 10.16 -0.80
C PRO A 131 8.98 10.73 0.27
N ASP A 132 8.44 11.91 0.06
CA ASP A 132 7.64 12.64 1.07
C ASP A 132 6.13 12.64 0.74
N THR A 133 5.70 11.74 -0.18
CA THR A 133 4.33 11.73 -0.67
C THR A 133 3.70 10.35 -0.55
N ILE A 134 2.52 10.30 0.07
CA ILE A 134 1.61 9.16 0.00
C ILE A 134 0.52 9.48 -1.02
N PHE A 135 0.39 8.63 -2.02
CA PHE A 135 -0.73 8.70 -2.96
C PHE A 135 -1.85 7.81 -2.43
N ALA A 136 -3.03 8.40 -2.22
CA ALA A 136 -4.19 7.70 -1.71
C ALA A 136 -5.30 7.70 -2.75
N VAL A 137 -5.93 6.55 -2.98
CA VAL A 137 -7.01 6.41 -3.94
C VAL A 137 -7.99 5.33 -3.48
N LYS A 138 -9.29 5.57 -3.70
CA LYS A 138 -10.35 4.61 -3.34
C LYS A 138 -11.39 4.44 -4.43
N ARG A 139 -12.01 3.27 -4.41
CA ARG A 139 -13.27 2.94 -5.07
C ARG A 139 -14.06 2.02 -4.15
N GLU A 140 -15.22 2.48 -3.63
CA GLU A 140 -16.14 1.77 -2.74
C GLU A 140 -15.61 1.45 -1.33
N SER A 141 -14.34 1.03 -1.19
CA SER A 141 -13.73 0.78 0.12
C SER A 141 -13.45 2.06 0.89
N PRO A 142 -13.60 2.08 2.23
CA PRO A 142 -13.41 3.28 3.04
C PRO A 142 -11.94 3.73 3.04
N LEU A 143 -11.76 5.03 2.91
CA LEU A 143 -10.46 5.71 3.04
C LEU A 143 -10.72 7.14 3.52
N ILE A 144 -9.99 7.54 4.56
CA ILE A 144 -10.17 8.80 5.27
C ILE A 144 -8.83 9.52 5.29
N VAL A 145 -8.84 10.82 5.06
CA VAL A 145 -7.69 11.71 5.21
C VAL A 145 -7.86 12.50 6.50
N GLY A 146 -6.85 12.51 7.35
CA GLY A 146 -6.80 13.29 8.57
C GLY A 146 -5.70 14.35 8.52
N TRP A 147 -6.00 15.53 9.01
CA TRP A 147 -5.06 16.65 9.13
C TRP A 147 -4.57 16.73 10.56
N GLY A 148 -3.26 16.66 10.77
CA GLY A 148 -2.60 16.86 12.04
C GLY A 148 -1.75 18.13 12.06
N GLU A 149 -1.13 18.42 13.20
CA GLU A 149 -0.23 19.55 13.34
C GLU A 149 1.15 19.18 12.80
N GLY A 150 1.47 19.67 11.60
CA GLY A 150 2.74 19.37 10.92
C GLY A 150 2.81 17.99 10.26
N GLU A 151 1.72 17.25 10.26
CA GLU A 151 1.64 15.92 9.65
C GLU A 151 0.24 15.62 9.09
N ASN A 152 0.14 14.68 8.15
CA ASN A 152 -1.10 14.24 7.55
C ASN A 152 -1.22 12.72 7.63
N PHE A 153 -2.45 12.23 7.71
CA PHE A 153 -2.76 10.83 7.88
C PHE A 153 -3.71 10.31 6.82
N VAL A 154 -3.56 9.04 6.47
CA VAL A 154 -4.53 8.28 5.69
C VAL A 154 -4.86 7.01 6.44
N ALA A 155 -6.14 6.71 6.63
CA ALA A 155 -6.59 5.51 7.32
C ALA A 155 -7.87 4.93 6.68
N SER A 156 -8.13 3.67 6.95
CA SER A 156 -9.38 3.01 6.56
C SER A 156 -10.52 3.24 7.55
N ASP A 157 -10.23 3.77 8.75
CA ASP A 157 -11.21 3.93 9.82
C ASP A 157 -10.91 5.17 10.68
N ILE A 158 -11.97 5.88 11.12
CA ILE A 158 -11.91 7.10 11.93
C ILE A 158 -11.21 6.87 13.28
N PRO A 159 -11.50 5.82 14.07
CA PRO A 159 -10.85 5.57 15.35
C PRO A 159 -9.34 5.56 15.30
N ALA A 160 -8.75 5.18 14.17
CA ALA A 160 -7.30 5.16 13.99
C ALA A 160 -6.68 6.57 14.02
N LEU A 161 -7.45 7.60 13.68
CA LEU A 161 -7.00 8.98 13.54
C LEU A 161 -7.37 9.90 14.70
N LEU A 162 -8.40 9.56 15.50
CA LEU A 162 -8.97 10.44 16.53
C LEU A 162 -7.97 11.00 17.54
N LYS A 163 -6.86 10.31 17.81
CA LYS A 163 -5.82 10.76 18.74
C LYS A 163 -4.85 11.78 18.13
N TYR A 164 -4.83 11.89 16.81
CA TYR A 164 -3.81 12.61 16.06
C TYR A 164 -4.37 13.75 15.22
N THR A 165 -5.69 13.79 15.03
CA THR A 165 -6.34 14.78 14.18
C THR A 165 -7.42 15.54 14.96
N ARG A 166 -7.63 16.82 14.62
CA ARG A 166 -8.87 17.52 14.91
C ARG A 166 -9.86 17.14 13.81
N SER A 167 -10.98 16.50 14.19
CA SER A 167 -11.97 16.02 13.23
C SER A 167 -12.64 17.20 12.51
N GLU A 168 -12.40 17.30 11.19
CA GLU A 168 -13.35 17.95 10.28
C GLU A 168 -13.79 16.90 9.28
N GLU A 169 -15.08 16.55 9.31
CA GLU A 169 -15.69 15.68 8.31
C GLU A 169 -15.79 16.45 7.00
N HIS A 170 -15.02 16.06 6.00
CA HIS A 170 -15.31 16.34 4.61
C HIS A 170 -15.79 15.06 3.93
N THR A 171 -17.10 14.83 3.97
CA THR A 171 -17.80 13.91 3.08
C THR A 171 -17.96 14.60 1.73
N SER A 172 -17.28 14.11 0.72
CA SER A 172 -17.59 14.41 -0.69
C SER A 172 -17.91 13.12 -1.42
#